data_740803d3c8d2dca0125710e6df73cf47
#
_entry.id   740803d3c8d2dca0125710e6df73cf47
#
_cell.length_a   1.000
_cell.length_b   1.000
_cell.length_c   1.000
_cell.angle_alpha   90.00
_cell.angle_beta   90.00
_cell.angle_gamma   90.00
#
_symmetry.space_group_name_H-M   'P 1'
#
loop_
_entity.id
_entity.type
_entity.pdbx_description
1 polymer ?
#
loop_
_entity_poly.entity_id
_entity_poly.type
_entity_poly.pdbx_seq_one_letter_code
_entity_poly.pdbx_strand_id
1 'polypeptide(L)'
;RVHGIPRTVEEITKVAQIPKKKVIKSYRLIIMEVLPNLNLKVQHFTPDRYVDKFNDELKLSMQCRNTAVKIIENAKIHGFNSAGKDPKGIAAAAIYIGSKICNENRTQKEISKLARVTEVTLRMRVKDLMKYANIS
;
A
#
# COMPACT_ATOMS: atom_id res chain seq x y z
N ARG A 1 7.75 -2.94 -13.86
CA ARG A 1 6.52 -2.67 -13.11
C ARG A 1 5.26 -3.10 -13.85
N VAL A 2 5.43 -3.54 -15.07
CA VAL A 2 4.32 -4.01 -15.90
C VAL A 2 3.74 -5.33 -15.37
N HIS A 3 4.50 -6.06 -14.59
CA HIS A 3 4.09 -7.37 -14.08
C HIS A 3 3.17 -7.32 -12.86
N GLY A 4 2.91 -6.12 -12.34
CA GLY A 4 1.98 -5.99 -11.22
C GLY A 4 2.52 -6.45 -9.87
N ILE A 5 3.80 -6.73 -9.76
CA ILE A 5 4.44 -7.10 -8.50
C ILE A 5 4.89 -5.83 -7.80
N PRO A 6 4.42 -5.55 -6.58
CA PRO A 6 4.83 -4.35 -5.88
C PRO A 6 6.33 -4.34 -5.56
N ARG A 7 6.98 -3.26 -5.96
CA ARG A 7 8.38 -3.01 -5.63
C ARG A 7 8.54 -1.55 -5.24
N THR A 8 9.40 -1.28 -4.28
CA THR A 8 9.67 0.09 -3.85
C THR A 8 10.77 0.72 -4.71
N VAL A 9 10.88 2.06 -4.64
CA VAL A 9 11.95 2.77 -5.32
C VAL A 9 13.31 2.30 -4.79
N GLU A 10 13.41 2.03 -3.50
CA GLU A 10 14.63 1.52 -2.89
C GLU A 10 15.06 0.18 -3.48
N GLU A 11 14.10 -0.71 -3.70
CA GLU A 11 14.38 -2.02 -4.30
C GLU A 11 14.90 -1.85 -5.73
N ILE A 12 14.28 -0.98 -6.51
CA ILE A 12 14.70 -0.70 -7.88
C ILE A 12 16.11 -0.10 -7.89
N THR A 13 16.37 0.87 -7.02
CA THR A 13 17.66 1.50 -6.90
C THR A 13 18.75 0.50 -6.54
N LYS A 14 18.46 -0.39 -5.62
CA LYS A 14 19.39 -1.43 -5.19
C LYS A 14 19.75 -2.38 -6.33
N VAL A 15 18.77 -2.79 -7.11
CA VAL A 15 18.98 -3.72 -8.23
C VAL A 15 19.72 -3.03 -9.38
N ALA A 16 19.36 -1.79 -9.69
CA ALA A 16 19.93 -1.04 -10.79
C ALA A 16 21.24 -0.34 -10.44
N GLN A 17 21.58 -0.25 -9.16
CA GLN A 17 22.77 0.43 -8.65
C GLN A 17 22.88 1.88 -9.10
N ILE A 18 21.74 2.57 -9.19
CA ILE A 18 21.68 3.98 -9.58
C ILE A 18 21.11 4.81 -8.44
N PRO A 19 21.44 6.12 -8.39
CA PRO A 19 20.94 6.97 -7.32
C PRO A 19 19.42 7.02 -7.28
N LYS A 20 18.87 6.97 -6.09
CA LYS A 20 17.43 6.99 -5.86
C LYS A 20 16.74 8.17 -6.55
N LYS A 21 17.34 9.35 -6.51
CA LYS A 21 16.81 10.53 -7.17
C LYS A 21 16.61 10.33 -8.67
N LYS A 22 17.56 9.68 -9.33
CA LYS A 22 17.49 9.41 -10.77
C LYS A 22 16.37 8.45 -11.10
N VAL A 23 16.21 7.43 -10.28
CA VAL A 23 15.13 6.43 -10.48
C VAL A 23 13.76 7.09 -10.38
N ILE A 24 13.54 7.93 -9.37
CA ILE A 24 12.27 8.62 -9.18
C ILE A 24 11.97 9.53 -10.37
N LYS A 25 12.94 10.31 -10.82
CA LYS A 25 12.76 11.23 -11.94
C LYS A 25 12.41 10.49 -13.22
N SER A 26 13.14 9.42 -13.55
CA SER A 26 12.89 8.60 -14.73
C SER A 26 11.52 7.94 -14.68
N TYR A 27 11.14 7.44 -13.53
CA TYR A 27 9.84 6.81 -13.32
C TYR A 27 8.69 7.78 -13.54
N ARG A 28 8.82 9.01 -13.04
CA ARG A 28 7.79 10.04 -13.24
C ARG A 28 7.65 10.41 -14.71
N LEU A 29 8.75 10.54 -15.43
CA LEU A 29 8.72 10.83 -16.87
C LEU A 29 8.00 9.73 -17.64
N ILE A 30 8.30 8.48 -17.34
CA ILE A 30 7.66 7.35 -17.98
C ILE A 30 6.15 7.37 -17.76
N ILE A 31 5.72 7.61 -16.52
CA ILE A 31 4.30 7.64 -16.20
C ILE A 31 3.59 8.78 -16.90
N MET A 32 4.19 9.97 -16.93
CA MET A 32 3.55 11.15 -17.52
C MET A 32 3.49 11.11 -19.05
N GLU A 33 4.47 10.52 -19.70
CA GLU A 33 4.55 10.52 -21.17
C GLU A 33 4.02 9.24 -21.81
N VAL A 34 4.30 8.09 -21.20
CA VAL A 34 4.00 6.79 -21.80
C VAL A 34 2.58 6.35 -21.50
N LEU A 35 2.09 6.57 -20.30
CA LEU A 35 0.76 6.12 -19.88
C LEU A 35 -0.38 6.66 -20.74
N PRO A 36 -0.46 7.99 -20.97
CA PRO A 36 -1.55 8.54 -21.77
C PRO A 36 -1.50 8.06 -23.21
N ASN A 37 -0.30 7.84 -23.76
CA ASN A 37 -0.12 7.50 -25.17
C ASN A 37 -0.39 6.04 -25.49
N LEU A 38 -0.11 5.14 -24.54
CA LEU A 38 -0.25 3.71 -24.77
C LEU A 38 -1.56 3.14 -24.25
N ASN A 39 -2.35 3.99 -23.60
CA ASN A 39 -3.60 3.56 -22.95
C ASN A 39 -3.38 2.31 -22.08
N LEU A 40 -2.17 2.15 -21.60
CA LEU A 40 -1.81 1.05 -20.73
C LEU A 40 -2.31 1.36 -19.34
N LYS A 41 -3.09 0.47 -18.79
CA LYS A 41 -3.32 0.47 -17.36
C LYS A 41 -2.00 0.09 -16.70
N VAL A 42 -1.09 1.03 -16.62
CA VAL A 42 0.07 0.82 -15.76
C VAL A 42 -0.50 0.67 -14.37
N GLN A 43 -0.32 -0.51 -13.85
CA GLN A 43 -0.75 -0.76 -12.50
C GLN A 43 0.17 0.01 -11.60
N HIS A 44 -0.31 1.14 -11.15
CA HIS A 44 0.34 1.84 -10.07
C HIS A 44 0.40 0.88 -8.90
N PHE A 45 1.45 0.98 -8.11
CA PHE A 45 1.53 0.26 -6.86
C PHE A 45 0.50 0.84 -5.91
N THR A 46 -0.74 0.43 -6.14
CA THR A 46 -1.87 0.88 -5.34
C THR A 46 -1.84 0.18 -3.99
N PRO A 47 -2.48 0.75 -2.97
CA PRO A 47 -2.59 0.06 -1.69
C PRO A 47 -3.19 -1.34 -1.82
N ASP A 48 -4.12 -1.54 -2.76
CA ASP A 48 -4.78 -2.83 -2.96
C ASP A 48 -3.81 -3.96 -3.29
N ARG A 49 -2.79 -3.65 -4.08
CA ARG A 49 -1.77 -4.64 -4.44
C ARG A 49 -0.93 -5.04 -3.24
N TYR A 50 -0.58 -4.07 -2.43
CA TYR A 50 0.16 -4.34 -1.20
C TYR A 50 -0.70 -5.10 -0.19
N VAL A 51 -2.00 -4.84 -0.16
CA VAL A 51 -2.94 -5.60 0.68
C VAL A 51 -2.88 -7.08 0.31
N ASP A 52 -2.96 -7.40 -0.98
CA ASP A 52 -2.87 -8.79 -1.44
C ASP A 52 -1.56 -9.44 -1.02
N LYS A 53 -0.44 -8.75 -1.25
CA LYS A 53 0.88 -9.26 -0.91
C LYS A 53 1.02 -9.51 0.58
N PHE A 54 0.66 -8.53 1.40
CA PHE A 54 0.80 -8.63 2.85
C PHE A 54 -0.15 -9.67 3.45
N ASN A 55 -1.36 -9.76 2.91
CA ASN A 55 -2.32 -10.76 3.36
C ASN A 55 -1.79 -12.18 3.13
N ASP A 56 -1.20 -12.41 1.96
CA ASP A 56 -0.61 -13.70 1.63
C ASP A 56 0.58 -14.02 2.53
N GLU A 57 1.48 -13.07 2.72
CA GLU A 57 2.68 -13.27 3.54
C GLU A 57 2.35 -13.51 5.02
N LEU A 58 1.29 -12.86 5.51
CA LEU A 58 0.81 -13.04 6.88
C LEU A 58 -0.12 -14.25 7.03
N LYS A 59 -0.44 -14.93 5.93
CA LYS A 59 -1.34 -16.09 5.90
C LYS A 59 -2.70 -15.78 6.51
N LEU A 60 -3.23 -14.61 6.16
CA LEU A 60 -4.56 -14.19 6.59
C LEU A 60 -5.62 -14.71 5.61
N SER A 61 -6.86 -14.78 6.07
CA SER A 61 -7.97 -15.28 5.26
C SER A 61 -8.34 -14.31 4.14
N MET A 62 -9.10 -14.81 3.16
CA MET A 62 -9.66 -13.98 2.11
C MET A 62 -10.64 -12.95 2.67
N GLN A 63 -11.35 -13.30 3.74
CA GLN A 63 -12.24 -12.38 4.43
C GLN A 63 -11.47 -11.18 4.98
N CYS A 64 -10.29 -11.41 5.55
CA CYS A 64 -9.44 -10.35 6.06
C CYS A 64 -8.97 -9.43 4.93
N ARG A 65 -8.55 -10.03 3.82
CA ARG A 65 -8.15 -9.28 2.61
C ARG A 65 -9.30 -8.40 2.10
N ASN A 66 -10.49 -8.96 1.97
CA ASN A 66 -11.66 -8.23 1.48
C ASN A 66 -12.04 -7.10 2.44
N THR A 67 -11.95 -7.34 3.73
CA THR A 67 -12.21 -6.31 4.74
C THR A 67 -11.22 -5.15 4.62
N ALA A 68 -9.94 -5.46 4.45
CA ALA A 68 -8.91 -4.44 4.29
C ALA A 68 -9.15 -3.58 3.05
N VAL A 69 -9.48 -4.21 1.91
CA VAL A 69 -9.77 -3.48 0.68
C VAL A 69 -10.99 -2.57 0.85
N LYS A 70 -12.04 -3.07 1.49
CA LYS A 70 -13.25 -2.27 1.75
C LYS A 70 -12.95 -1.07 2.65
N ILE A 71 -12.08 -1.23 3.63
CA ILE A 71 -11.68 -0.13 4.51
C ILE A 71 -11.03 0.98 3.70
N ILE A 72 -10.10 0.64 2.80
CA ILE A 72 -9.43 1.62 1.97
C ILE A 72 -10.42 2.31 1.03
N GLU A 73 -11.28 1.56 0.36
CA GLU A 73 -12.27 2.12 -0.55
C GLU A 73 -13.23 3.05 0.17
N ASN A 74 -13.71 2.62 1.33
CA ASN A 74 -14.63 3.42 2.13
C ASN A 74 -13.98 4.73 2.61
N ALA A 75 -12.73 4.65 3.03
CA ALA A 75 -11.98 5.85 3.43
C ALA A 75 -11.84 6.83 2.27
N LYS A 76 -11.53 6.33 1.07
CA LYS A 76 -11.41 7.18 -0.12
C LYS A 76 -12.73 7.86 -0.48
N ILE A 77 -13.84 7.14 -0.39
CA ILE A 77 -15.17 7.70 -0.63
C ILE A 77 -15.46 8.84 0.32
N HIS A 78 -14.99 8.76 1.56
CA HIS A 78 -15.22 9.78 2.58
C HIS A 78 -14.13 10.85 2.64
N GLY A 79 -13.30 10.95 1.61
CA GLY A 79 -12.37 12.06 1.46
C GLY A 79 -10.92 11.78 1.83
N PHE A 80 -10.57 10.52 2.15
CA PHE A 80 -9.18 10.19 2.40
C PHE A 80 -8.35 10.36 1.14
N ASN A 81 -7.34 11.23 1.21
CA ASN A 81 -6.46 11.48 0.09
C ASN A 81 -5.16 10.69 0.27
N SER A 82 -4.94 9.72 -0.60
CA SER A 82 -3.74 8.87 -0.57
C SER A 82 -2.55 9.50 -1.31
N ALA A 83 -2.76 10.61 -2.00
CA ALA A 83 -1.69 11.27 -2.75
C ALA A 83 -0.55 11.69 -1.81
N GLY A 84 0.68 11.40 -2.22
CA GLY A 84 1.86 11.72 -1.43
C GLY A 84 2.13 10.79 -0.25
N LYS A 85 1.26 9.81 -0.01
CA LYS A 85 1.44 8.83 1.07
C LYS A 85 1.94 7.51 0.50
N ASP A 86 2.80 6.83 1.25
CA ASP A 86 3.33 5.52 0.84
C ASP A 86 2.20 4.49 0.84
N PRO A 87 1.92 3.86 -0.30
CA PRO A 87 0.87 2.84 -0.37
C PRO A 87 1.13 1.65 0.55
N LYS A 88 2.38 1.36 0.88
CA LYS A 88 2.72 0.30 1.83
C LYS A 88 2.15 0.59 3.22
N GLY A 89 2.26 1.85 3.66
CA GLY A 89 1.72 2.28 4.94
C GLY A 89 0.21 2.17 5.00
N ILE A 90 -0.46 2.58 3.92
CA ILE A 90 -1.92 2.50 3.81
C ILE A 90 -2.38 1.03 3.85
N ALA A 91 -1.73 0.18 3.06
CA ALA A 91 -2.06 -1.24 3.00
C ALA A 91 -1.81 -1.93 4.35
N ALA A 92 -0.69 -1.62 4.99
CA ALA A 92 -0.36 -2.19 6.30
C ALA A 92 -1.41 -1.82 7.34
N ALA A 93 -1.83 -0.56 7.34
CA ALA A 93 -2.87 -0.09 8.26
C ALA A 93 -4.20 -0.79 8.02
N ALA A 94 -4.58 -0.95 6.77
CA ALA A 94 -5.83 -1.65 6.41
C ALA A 94 -5.78 -3.11 6.84
N ILE A 95 -4.67 -3.79 6.65
CA ILE A 95 -4.47 -5.18 7.08
C ILE A 95 -4.54 -5.27 8.61
N TYR A 96 -3.94 -4.32 9.31
CA TYR A 96 -3.97 -4.30 10.77
C TYR A 96 -5.41 -4.20 11.29
N ILE A 97 -6.17 -3.26 10.76
CA ILE A 97 -7.58 -3.06 11.14
C ILE A 97 -8.41 -4.29 10.74
N GLY A 98 -8.25 -4.76 9.51
CA GLY A 98 -8.97 -5.93 9.00
C GLY A 98 -8.70 -7.18 9.80
N SER A 99 -7.45 -7.40 10.20
CA SER A 99 -7.10 -8.58 10.99
C SER A 99 -7.77 -8.55 12.37
N LYS A 100 -7.91 -7.37 12.94
CA LYS A 100 -8.63 -7.22 14.22
C LYS A 100 -10.12 -7.50 14.05
N ILE A 101 -10.73 -6.98 13.00
CA ILE A 101 -12.16 -7.19 12.73
C ILE A 101 -12.46 -8.67 12.52
N CYS A 102 -11.57 -9.39 11.85
CA CYS A 102 -11.76 -10.80 11.52
C CYS A 102 -11.21 -11.75 12.59
N ASN A 103 -10.77 -11.23 13.73
CA ASN A 103 -10.19 -12.02 14.81
C ASN A 103 -8.93 -12.81 14.40
N GLU A 104 -8.19 -12.30 13.44
CA GLU A 104 -6.94 -12.90 12.99
C GLU A 104 -5.79 -11.95 13.32
N ASN A 105 -5.72 -11.53 14.57
CA ASN A 105 -4.84 -10.46 15.03
C ASN A 105 -3.38 -10.68 14.66
N ARG A 106 -2.76 -9.61 14.18
CA ARG A 106 -1.30 -9.51 14.01
C ARG A 106 -0.83 -8.26 14.72
N THR A 107 0.38 -8.30 15.25
CA THR A 107 0.91 -7.15 15.99
C THR A 107 1.35 -6.04 15.03
N GLN A 108 1.37 -4.81 15.55
CA GLN A 108 1.90 -3.67 14.79
C GLN A 108 3.34 -3.92 14.39
N LYS A 109 4.11 -4.54 15.26
CA LYS A 109 5.52 -4.84 15.00
C LYS A 109 5.68 -5.81 13.83
N GLU A 110 4.89 -6.87 13.78
CA GLU A 110 4.94 -7.84 12.68
C GLU A 110 4.58 -7.18 11.36
N ILE A 111 3.49 -6.42 11.34
CA ILE A 111 2.97 -5.80 10.13
C ILE A 111 3.90 -4.71 9.63
N SER A 112 4.39 -3.85 10.53
CA SER A 112 5.30 -2.77 10.14
C SER A 112 6.61 -3.32 9.58
N LYS A 113 7.14 -4.35 10.21
CA LYS A 113 8.36 -5.00 9.73
C LYS A 113 8.17 -5.61 8.34
N LEU A 114 7.08 -6.32 8.13
CA LEU A 114 6.76 -6.93 6.84
C LEU A 114 6.58 -5.88 5.75
N ALA A 115 5.87 -4.81 6.06
CA ALA A 115 5.57 -3.74 5.11
C ALA A 115 6.74 -2.78 4.92
N ARG A 116 7.78 -2.89 5.73
CA ARG A 116 8.94 -2.00 5.70
C ARG A 116 8.57 -0.55 5.95
N VAL A 117 7.69 -0.34 6.90
CA VAL A 117 7.33 0.99 7.39
C VAL A 117 7.57 1.02 8.89
N THR A 118 7.67 2.23 9.45
CA THR A 118 7.84 2.37 10.88
C THR A 118 6.51 2.13 11.59
N GLU A 119 6.56 1.75 12.86
CA GLU A 119 5.34 1.60 13.65
C GLU A 119 4.61 2.94 13.80
N VAL A 120 5.36 4.05 13.82
CA VAL A 120 4.78 5.39 13.86
C VAL A 120 3.95 5.65 12.61
N THR A 121 4.50 5.36 11.43
CA THR A 121 3.77 5.49 10.16
C THR A 121 2.55 4.60 10.14
N LEU A 122 2.68 3.35 10.57
CA LEU A 122 1.55 2.42 10.65
C LEU A 122 0.43 3.01 11.52
N ARG A 123 0.76 3.49 12.72
CA ARG A 123 -0.24 4.07 13.63
C ARG A 123 -0.91 5.31 13.04
N MET A 124 -0.14 6.16 12.35
CA MET A 124 -0.70 7.34 11.69
C MET A 124 -1.72 6.94 10.62
N ARG A 125 -1.39 5.96 9.79
CA ARG A 125 -2.30 5.50 8.74
C ARG A 125 -3.51 4.79 9.31
N VAL A 126 -3.35 4.05 10.40
CA VAL A 126 -4.49 3.43 11.10
C VAL A 126 -5.47 4.52 11.56
N LYS A 127 -4.97 5.60 12.16
CA LYS A 127 -5.81 6.72 12.57
C LYS A 127 -6.54 7.34 11.39
N ASP A 128 -5.84 7.57 10.28
CA ASP A 128 -6.42 8.14 9.08
C ASP A 128 -7.56 7.27 8.56
N LEU A 129 -7.32 5.98 8.40
CA LEU A 129 -8.33 5.06 7.89
C LEU A 129 -9.53 4.94 8.81
N MET A 130 -9.31 4.87 10.11
CA MET A 130 -10.41 4.80 11.08
C MET A 130 -11.26 6.06 11.04
N LYS A 131 -10.63 7.22 10.91
CA LYS A 131 -11.33 8.49 10.84
C LYS A 131 -12.21 8.58 9.59
N TYR A 132 -11.63 8.32 8.42
CA TYR A 132 -12.32 8.49 7.15
C TYR A 132 -13.27 7.34 6.82
N ALA A 133 -12.95 6.12 7.21
CA ALA A 133 -13.83 4.97 7.01
C ALA A 133 -14.93 4.88 8.07
N ASN A 134 -14.93 5.79 9.04
CA ASN A 134 -15.93 5.83 10.13
C ASN A 134 -16.00 4.52 10.91
N ILE A 135 -14.84 3.98 11.23
CA ILE A 135 -14.72 2.78 12.05
C ILE A 135 -14.39 3.21 13.48
N SER A 136 -15.15 2.74 14.42
CA SER A 136 -14.92 3.03 15.85
C SER A 136 -14.24 1.87 16.55
#